data_d81752dd442fd5e14bdebf9a72a48687
#
_entry.id   d81752dd442fd5e14bdebf9a72a48687
#
_cell.length_a   1.000
_cell.length_b   1.000
_cell.length_c   1.000
_cell.angle_alpha   90.00
_cell.angle_beta   90.00
_cell.angle_gamma   90.00
#
_symmetry.space_group_name_H-M   'P 1'
#
loop_
_entity.id
_entity.type
_entity.pdbx_description
1 polymer ?
#
loop_
_entity_poly.entity_id
_entity_poly.type
_entity_poly.pdbx_seq_one_letter_code
_entity_poly.pdbx_strand_id
1 'polypeptide(L)'
;MAWVMGLGAWVPRWLRVAAFWASVLVVIVLSLLPAQHLPEMALNLWDKAQHAFGFAILTFLGLWAYPRRVRRVLVGLLWLGALIELAQGATGWRHGDWLDLLADAVGVAAGALLWLNARRCSKTG
;
A
#
# COMPACT_ATOMS: atom_id res chain seq x y z
N MET A 1 8.12 -7.41 -18.23
CA MET A 1 6.91 -7.53 -17.39
C MET A 1 6.20 -8.88 -17.45
N ALA A 2 6.43 -9.69 -18.45
CA ALA A 2 6.03 -11.11 -18.43
C ALA A 2 6.58 -11.89 -17.21
N TRP A 3 7.65 -11.42 -16.62
CA TRP A 3 8.28 -11.98 -15.43
C TRP A 3 7.40 -12.00 -14.19
N VAL A 4 6.55 -11.00 -13.98
CA VAL A 4 5.73 -10.89 -12.76
C VAL A 4 4.61 -11.93 -12.72
N MET A 5 4.13 -12.35 -13.89
CA MET A 5 3.07 -13.36 -13.98
C MET A 5 3.64 -14.78 -14.13
N GLY A 6 4.83 -14.90 -14.70
CA GLY A 6 5.62 -16.14 -14.65
C GLY A 6 6.02 -16.48 -13.21
N LEU A 7 6.41 -15.47 -12.42
CA LEU A 7 6.68 -15.62 -10.99
C LEU A 7 5.43 -16.01 -10.21
N GLY A 8 4.24 -15.58 -10.63
CA GLY A 8 2.97 -15.94 -9.99
C GLY A 8 2.62 -17.42 -10.08
N ALA A 9 3.08 -18.11 -11.12
CA ALA A 9 2.91 -19.56 -11.29
C ALA A 9 3.85 -20.37 -10.36
N TRP A 10 4.99 -19.78 -9.97
CA TRP A 10 6.00 -20.43 -9.13
C TRP A 10 5.90 -20.09 -7.64
N VAL A 11 5.29 -18.94 -7.31
CA VAL A 11 5.13 -18.53 -5.91
C VAL A 11 3.82 -19.08 -5.35
N PRO A 12 3.87 -19.96 -4.36
CA PRO A 12 2.67 -20.54 -3.77
C PRO A 12 1.81 -19.44 -3.11
N ARG A 13 0.49 -19.68 -3.09
CA ARG A 13 -0.47 -18.70 -2.58
C ARG A 13 -0.15 -18.24 -1.16
N TRP A 14 0.28 -19.16 -0.29
CA TRP A 14 0.57 -18.82 1.10
C TRP A 14 1.71 -17.81 1.23
N LEU A 15 2.75 -17.90 0.38
CA LEU A 15 3.83 -16.89 0.35
C LEU A 15 3.34 -15.52 -0.10
N ARG A 16 2.47 -15.46 -1.11
CA ARG A 16 1.88 -14.19 -1.56
C ARG A 16 1.03 -13.55 -0.47
N VAL A 17 0.24 -14.35 0.22
CA VAL A 17 -0.58 -13.91 1.36
C VAL A 17 0.32 -13.44 2.51
N ALA A 18 1.36 -14.20 2.85
CA ALA A 18 2.30 -13.83 3.90
C ALA A 18 3.04 -12.53 3.57
N ALA A 19 3.50 -12.35 2.32
CA ALA A 19 4.15 -11.13 1.86
C ALA A 19 3.23 -9.91 1.96
N PHE A 20 1.96 -10.06 1.57
CA PHE A 20 0.96 -9.00 1.69
C PHE A 20 0.76 -8.57 3.16
N TRP A 21 0.48 -9.52 4.04
CA TRP A 21 0.22 -9.20 5.46
C TRP A 21 1.46 -8.71 6.21
N ALA A 22 2.65 -9.23 5.88
CA ALA A 22 3.90 -8.70 6.41
C ALA A 22 4.10 -7.23 5.97
N SER A 23 3.81 -6.91 4.72
CA SER A 23 3.88 -5.52 4.22
C SER A 23 2.86 -4.61 4.88
N VAL A 24 1.64 -5.09 5.14
CA VAL A 24 0.61 -4.35 5.91
C VAL A 24 1.17 -4.00 7.30
N LEU A 25 1.74 -4.97 8.00
CA LEU A 25 2.34 -4.74 9.31
C LEU A 25 3.48 -3.71 9.26
N VAL A 26 4.38 -3.82 8.28
CA VAL A 26 5.49 -2.87 8.10
C VAL A 26 4.96 -1.45 7.86
N VAL A 27 3.96 -1.28 6.99
CA VAL A 27 3.36 0.03 6.73
C VAL A 27 2.72 0.62 7.99
N ILE A 28 1.98 -0.18 8.76
CA ILE A 28 1.40 0.28 10.03
C ILE A 28 2.48 0.73 11.00
N VAL A 29 3.52 -0.08 11.21
CA VAL A 29 4.62 0.25 12.14
C VAL A 29 5.33 1.52 11.70
N LEU A 30 5.74 1.62 10.43
CA LEU A 30 6.43 2.81 9.92
C LEU A 30 5.56 4.07 9.98
N SER A 31 4.25 3.95 9.77
CA SER A 31 3.32 5.07 9.84
C SER A 31 3.14 5.61 11.25
N LEU A 32 3.32 4.78 12.28
CA LEU A 32 3.13 5.16 13.69
C LEU A 32 4.44 5.50 14.41
N LEU A 33 5.61 5.25 13.80
CA LEU A 33 6.89 5.61 14.39
C LEU A 33 7.07 7.13 14.50
N PRO A 34 7.68 7.65 15.59
CA PRO A 34 8.01 9.05 15.71
C PRO A 34 9.03 9.49 14.65
N ALA A 35 8.78 10.63 13.99
CA ALA A 35 9.67 11.20 12.99
C ALA A 35 10.24 12.55 13.45
N GLN A 36 10.76 12.61 14.66
CA GLN A 36 11.08 13.85 15.41
C GLN A 36 12.29 14.63 14.91
N HIS A 37 13.06 14.12 13.95
CA HIS A 37 14.34 14.70 13.56
C HIS A 37 14.35 15.42 12.21
N LEU A 38 13.20 15.53 11.53
CA LEU A 38 13.09 16.19 10.23
C LEU A 38 12.38 17.55 10.35
N PRO A 39 12.76 18.57 9.51
CA PRO A 39 12.00 19.81 9.42
C PRO A 39 10.53 19.56 9.05
N GLU A 40 9.63 20.38 9.55
CA GLU A 40 8.17 20.16 9.42
C GLU A 40 7.71 20.03 7.96
N MET A 41 8.26 20.84 7.04
CA MET A 41 7.96 20.74 5.61
C MET A 41 8.46 19.43 4.99
N ALA A 42 9.66 18.99 5.36
CA ALA A 42 10.24 17.71 4.91
C ALA A 42 9.45 16.52 5.46
N LEU A 43 8.96 16.61 6.70
CA LEU A 43 8.08 15.61 7.31
C LEU A 43 6.78 15.44 6.52
N ASN A 44 6.12 16.54 6.16
CA ASN A 44 4.87 16.51 5.42
C ASN A 44 5.01 15.85 4.04
N LEU A 45 6.05 16.19 3.29
CA LEU A 45 6.35 15.59 1.99
C LEU A 45 6.74 14.12 2.13
N TRP A 46 7.54 13.80 3.13
CA TRP A 46 7.97 12.44 3.42
C TRP A 46 6.79 11.54 3.79
N ASP A 47 5.91 12.00 4.66
CA ASP A 47 4.71 11.27 5.05
C ASP A 47 3.82 10.97 3.83
N LYS A 48 3.53 11.95 3.00
CA LYS A 48 2.72 11.77 1.78
C LYS A 48 3.38 10.81 0.79
N ALA A 49 4.68 10.90 0.60
CA ALA A 49 5.42 9.99 -0.26
C ALA A 49 5.40 8.55 0.29
N GLN A 50 5.59 8.37 1.60
CA GLN A 50 5.47 7.06 2.26
C GLN A 50 4.08 6.46 2.10
N HIS A 51 3.01 7.24 2.33
CA HIS A 51 1.64 6.80 2.16
C HIS A 51 1.37 6.36 0.72
N ALA A 52 1.65 7.21 -0.25
CA ALA A 52 1.41 6.89 -1.66
C ALA A 52 2.20 5.65 -2.11
N PHE A 53 3.48 5.59 -1.80
CA PHE A 53 4.35 4.48 -2.19
C PHE A 53 4.00 3.19 -1.45
N GLY A 54 3.80 3.26 -0.15
CA GLY A 54 3.42 2.12 0.69
C GLY A 54 2.09 1.52 0.24
N PHE A 55 1.08 2.34 0.02
CA PHE A 55 -0.23 1.87 -0.45
C PHE A 55 -0.23 1.37 -1.89
N ALA A 56 0.65 1.88 -2.76
CA ALA A 56 0.86 1.31 -4.09
C ALA A 56 1.41 -0.13 -4.00
N ILE A 57 2.41 -0.35 -3.16
CA ILE A 57 2.97 -1.69 -2.90
C ILE A 57 1.92 -2.61 -2.29
N LEU A 58 1.19 -2.17 -1.25
CA LEU A 58 0.15 -2.96 -0.60
C LEU A 58 -0.94 -3.36 -1.59
N THR A 59 -1.36 -2.44 -2.46
CA THR A 59 -2.38 -2.73 -3.46
C THR A 59 -1.91 -3.78 -4.46
N PHE A 60 -0.71 -3.62 -4.98
CA PHE A 60 -0.13 -4.58 -5.91
C PHE A 60 -0.02 -5.97 -5.28
N LEU A 61 0.57 -6.07 -4.09
CA LEU A 61 0.71 -7.33 -3.36
C LEU A 61 -0.64 -7.93 -2.96
N GLY A 62 -1.59 -7.11 -2.53
CA GLY A 62 -2.92 -7.55 -2.16
C GLY A 62 -3.69 -8.13 -3.35
N LEU A 63 -3.63 -7.49 -4.51
CA LEU A 63 -4.25 -7.99 -5.74
C LEU A 63 -3.54 -9.24 -6.28
N TRP A 64 -2.24 -9.34 -6.09
CA TRP A 64 -1.48 -10.53 -6.41
C TRP A 64 -1.82 -11.72 -5.49
N ALA A 65 -2.02 -11.46 -4.21
CA ALA A 65 -2.45 -12.48 -3.23
C ALA A 65 -3.92 -12.89 -3.41
N TYR A 66 -4.79 -11.92 -3.72
CA TYR A 66 -6.24 -12.11 -3.79
C TYR A 66 -6.84 -11.63 -5.13
N PRO A 67 -6.42 -12.19 -6.27
CA PRO A 67 -6.80 -11.68 -7.60
C PRO A 67 -8.30 -11.73 -7.90
N ARG A 68 -9.05 -12.56 -7.17
CA ARG A 68 -10.51 -12.69 -7.29
C ARG A 68 -11.29 -11.78 -6.35
N ARG A 69 -10.61 -11.04 -5.48
CA ARG A 69 -11.24 -10.21 -4.45
C ARG A 69 -10.86 -8.73 -4.58
N VAL A 70 -10.69 -8.24 -5.81
CA VAL A 70 -10.21 -6.90 -6.13
C VAL A 70 -10.93 -5.83 -5.30
N ARG A 71 -12.26 -5.80 -5.34
CA ARG A 71 -13.04 -4.80 -4.59
C ARG A 71 -12.75 -4.83 -3.09
N ARG A 72 -12.64 -6.03 -2.49
CA ARG A 72 -12.36 -6.17 -1.05
C ARG A 72 -10.96 -5.66 -0.70
N VAL A 73 -9.98 -5.90 -1.55
CA VAL A 73 -8.61 -5.40 -1.35
C VAL A 73 -8.59 -3.88 -1.42
N LEU A 74 -9.18 -3.28 -2.46
CA LEU A 74 -9.18 -1.83 -2.65
C LEU A 74 -9.90 -1.11 -1.51
N VAL A 75 -11.11 -1.55 -1.18
CA VAL A 75 -11.91 -0.94 -0.09
C VAL A 75 -11.22 -1.16 1.26
N GLY A 76 -10.71 -2.36 1.51
CA GLY A 76 -9.99 -2.67 2.75
C GLY A 76 -8.75 -1.81 2.96
N LEU A 77 -7.98 -1.54 1.90
CA LEU A 77 -6.80 -0.67 1.99
C LEU A 77 -7.16 0.79 2.22
N LEU A 78 -8.25 1.29 1.63
CA LEU A 78 -8.74 2.65 1.91
C LEU A 78 -9.20 2.78 3.37
N TRP A 79 -9.87 1.76 3.91
CA TRP A 79 -10.20 1.72 5.34
C TRP A 79 -8.96 1.65 6.21
N LEU A 80 -7.96 0.87 5.83
CA LEU A 80 -6.67 0.81 6.54
C LEU A 80 -6.03 2.21 6.59
N GLY A 81 -6.01 2.93 5.48
CA GLY A 81 -5.50 4.31 5.41
C GLY A 81 -6.23 5.23 6.39
N ALA A 82 -7.57 5.19 6.41
CA ALA A 82 -8.36 5.99 7.35
C ALA A 82 -8.05 5.64 8.82
N LEU A 83 -7.91 4.36 9.14
CA LEU A 83 -7.54 3.91 10.49
C LEU A 83 -6.14 4.36 10.90
N ILE A 84 -5.18 4.32 9.98
CA ILE A 84 -3.81 4.81 10.22
C ILE A 84 -3.85 6.32 10.53
N GLU A 85 -4.61 7.12 9.77
CA GLU A 85 -4.76 8.55 10.03
C GLU A 85 -5.34 8.84 11.42
N LEU A 86 -6.37 8.10 11.81
CA LEU A 86 -6.94 8.21 13.16
C LEU A 86 -5.92 7.83 14.24
N ALA A 87 -5.18 6.75 14.03
CA ALA A 87 -4.14 6.30 14.96
C ALA A 87 -3.00 7.31 15.07
N GLN A 88 -2.55 7.90 13.95
CA GLN A 88 -1.52 8.94 13.94
C GLN A 88 -1.96 10.17 14.74
N GLY A 89 -3.20 10.63 14.55
CA GLY A 89 -3.76 11.72 15.33
C GLY A 89 -3.83 11.44 16.83
N ALA A 90 -3.99 10.19 17.23
CA ALA A 90 -4.05 9.76 18.62
C ALA A 90 -2.68 9.59 19.29
N THR A 91 -1.58 9.48 18.55
CA THR A 91 -0.23 9.23 19.11
C THR A 91 0.34 10.42 19.88
N GLY A 92 -0.05 11.65 19.57
CA GLY A 92 0.51 12.87 20.14
C GLY A 92 1.84 13.32 19.53
N TRP A 93 2.52 12.49 18.76
CA TRP A 93 3.78 12.81 18.04
C TRP A 93 3.65 12.79 16.51
N ARG A 94 2.49 12.45 16.00
CA ARG A 94 2.13 12.54 14.57
C ARG A 94 0.88 13.37 14.43
N HIS A 95 0.72 14.01 13.29
CA HIS A 95 -0.49 14.74 12.94
C HIS A 95 -1.29 13.92 11.92
N GLY A 96 -2.55 13.64 12.22
CA GLY A 96 -3.48 13.12 11.22
C GLY A 96 -3.76 14.20 10.18
N ASP A 97 -3.60 13.90 8.91
CA ASP A 97 -3.83 14.83 7.80
C ASP A 97 -4.69 14.15 6.73
N TRP A 98 -5.83 14.75 6.40
CA TRP A 98 -6.71 14.23 5.35
C TRP A 98 -6.01 14.16 3.97
N LEU A 99 -4.95 14.96 3.75
CA LEU A 99 -4.11 14.87 2.54
C LEU A 99 -3.32 13.57 2.49
N ASP A 100 -2.98 12.97 3.62
CA ASP A 100 -2.34 11.67 3.68
C ASP A 100 -3.31 10.57 3.26
N LEU A 101 -4.59 10.70 3.61
CA LEU A 101 -5.63 9.81 3.10
C LEU A 101 -5.79 9.93 1.58
N LEU A 102 -5.67 11.14 1.03
CA LEU A 102 -5.65 11.35 -0.42
C LEU A 102 -4.42 10.70 -1.06
N ALA A 103 -3.25 10.80 -0.42
CA ALA A 103 -2.02 10.13 -0.86
C ALA A 103 -2.19 8.59 -0.85
N ASP A 104 -2.84 8.03 0.16
CA ASP A 104 -3.21 6.61 0.22
C ASP A 104 -4.08 6.21 -0.99
N ALA A 105 -5.11 7.00 -1.30
CA ALA A 105 -6.00 6.75 -2.42
C ALA A 105 -5.25 6.80 -3.77
N VAL A 106 -4.33 7.75 -3.94
CA VAL A 106 -3.45 7.83 -5.12
C VAL A 106 -2.56 6.60 -5.21
N GLY A 107 -1.99 6.16 -4.09
CA GLY A 107 -1.19 4.95 -4.02
C GLY A 107 -1.99 3.70 -4.39
N VAL A 108 -3.20 3.56 -3.86
CA VAL A 108 -4.12 2.46 -4.20
C VAL A 108 -4.43 2.45 -5.70
N ALA A 109 -4.74 3.59 -6.29
CA ALA A 109 -5.01 3.70 -7.72
C ALA A 109 -3.77 3.32 -8.57
N ALA A 110 -2.60 3.82 -8.20
CA ALA A 110 -1.35 3.51 -8.90
C ALA A 110 -1.00 2.01 -8.83
N GLY A 111 -1.11 1.41 -7.66
CA GLY A 111 -0.88 -0.02 -7.46
C GLY A 111 -1.86 -0.90 -8.25
N ALA A 112 -3.14 -0.51 -8.31
CA ALA A 112 -4.16 -1.19 -9.09
C ALA A 112 -3.88 -1.11 -10.60
N LEU A 113 -3.48 0.07 -11.10
CA LEU A 113 -3.10 0.25 -12.49
C LEU A 113 -1.88 -0.57 -12.89
N LEU A 114 -0.85 -0.61 -12.05
CA LEU A 114 0.34 -1.42 -12.27
C LEU A 114 -0.03 -2.92 -12.35
N TRP A 115 -0.87 -3.39 -11.46
CA TRP A 115 -1.33 -4.78 -11.46
C TRP A 115 -2.16 -5.12 -12.71
N LEU A 116 -3.06 -4.21 -13.12
CA LEU A 116 -3.87 -4.38 -14.34
C LEU A 116 -2.99 -4.44 -15.58
N ASN A 117 -1.98 -3.57 -15.68
CA ASN A 117 -1.05 -3.56 -16.79
C ASN A 117 -0.22 -4.85 -16.84
N ALA A 118 0.27 -5.32 -15.69
CA ALA A 118 0.98 -6.58 -15.59
C ALA A 118 0.13 -7.77 -16.08
N ARG A 119 -1.16 -7.79 -15.74
CA ARG A 119 -2.09 -8.82 -16.22
C ARG A 119 -2.35 -8.78 -17.73
N ARG A 120 -2.46 -7.58 -18.30
CA ARG A 120 -2.67 -7.41 -19.76
C ARG A 120 -1.47 -7.94 -20.54
N CYS A 121 -0.26 -7.58 -20.13
CA CYS A 121 0.96 -8.06 -20.78
C CYS A 121 1.12 -9.59 -20.73
N SER A 122 0.59 -10.23 -19.68
CA SER A 122 0.62 -11.70 -19.57
C SER A 122 -0.33 -12.44 -20.51
N LYS A 123 -1.39 -11.78 -20.99
CA LYS A 123 -2.38 -12.39 -21.88
C LYS A 123 -2.00 -12.28 -23.37
N THR A 124 -1.07 -11.42 -23.71
CA THR A 124 -0.64 -11.13 -25.09
C THR A 124 0.66 -11.84 -25.48
N GLY A 125 1.31 -12.52 -24.58
CA GLY A 125 2.48 -13.38 -24.79
C GLY A 125 2.18 -14.84 -24.55
#